data_f176679246f84137b41d5d4472aa4958
#
_entry.id   f176679246f84137b41d5d4472aa4958
#
_cell.length_a   1.000
_cell.length_b   1.000
_cell.length_c   1.000
_cell.angle_alpha   90.00
_cell.angle_beta   90.00
_cell.angle_gamma   90.00
#
_symmetry.space_group_name_H-M   'P 1'
#
loop_
_entity.id
_entity.type
_entity.pdbx_description
1 polymer ?
#
loop_
_entity_poly.entity_id
_entity_poly.type
_entity_poly.pdbx_seq_one_letter_code
_entity_poly.pdbx_strand_id
1 'polypeptide(L)'
;LVSMVGVTSTLGVIPLKAVGTDWVKSADSKRVYVSMPKANKVAEEYFVAQLGGPDAAPARTFLTERGFDAAVATDFHLGFAPKSWDSLTSHLRKRGFSDAEMMAAGLVAQGNRGVYDRFRGRLIWPIRDLAGDVVGFGARRLLEDDEGPKYLNTPETPLYKKSQVLYGIDRARREIAKQQKVVVVEGYTDVMACQLAGVAVAVATCGTAFGADHIKVLRRLLMDDDRLRGEVIFTFDGDEAGRRAALKAFDDDQRFVAQTFVAVEPHGLDPCDLRQQHGDVAIRSLVDHRVPLFEFAIRSTLAGYDLESAEGRVAALRDAAPIVARIKDPALRPEYIRRLAGWLGIEPGAVSRAVGGGGPSAPPPRRPDARDPILAVQREALKCALQEPVLVSAWYAAVESDAYTDGGLRLVHEAIVAAGGPQPDVVGMAWMDAVLAACADDDVRARTRGLAVEPLPVADQADARYATSVIARLLEMDAARRIGELRGRLQRLEEGTPEQAAAFADLMALESYRRDLRDQRET
;
A
#
# COMPACT_ATOMS: atom_id res chain seq x y z
N LEU A 1 -17.55 5.67 -41.12
CA LEU A 1 -16.46 4.70 -41.36
C LEU A 1 -15.17 5.35 -40.86
N VAL A 2 -14.86 5.21 -39.58
CA VAL A 2 -13.59 5.60 -38.98
C VAL A 2 -12.85 4.30 -38.66
N SER A 3 -11.75 4.10 -39.38
CA SER A 3 -10.85 2.97 -39.26
C SER A 3 -10.16 3.02 -37.87
N MET A 4 -10.47 2.04 -37.03
CA MET A 4 -9.70 1.73 -35.84
C MET A 4 -8.41 1.03 -36.26
N VAL A 5 -7.27 1.70 -36.09
CA VAL A 5 -5.98 1.04 -36.08
C VAL A 5 -5.76 0.50 -34.66
N GLY A 6 -6.12 -0.76 -34.46
CA GLY A 6 -5.84 -1.48 -33.24
C GLY A 6 -4.37 -1.92 -33.23
N VAL A 7 -3.61 -1.43 -32.25
CA VAL A 7 -2.37 -2.07 -31.83
C VAL A 7 -2.75 -3.19 -30.87
N THR A 8 -2.89 -4.39 -31.39
CA THR A 8 -3.09 -5.61 -30.60
C THR A 8 -1.74 -6.06 -30.05
N SER A 9 -1.45 -5.68 -28.81
CA SER A 9 -0.55 -6.43 -27.95
C SER A 9 -1.39 -7.50 -27.25
N THR A 10 -1.01 -8.75 -27.35
CA THR A 10 -1.72 -9.94 -26.85
C THR A 10 -1.64 -10.13 -25.33
N LEU A 11 -1.44 -9.07 -24.57
CA LEU A 11 -1.50 -9.04 -23.11
C LEU A 11 -2.25 -7.78 -22.70
N GLY A 12 -3.52 -7.97 -22.42
CA GLY A 12 -4.46 -7.10 -21.72
C GLY A 12 -4.32 -5.58 -21.94
N VAL A 13 -5.22 -5.01 -22.74
CA VAL A 13 -5.50 -3.58 -22.77
C VAL A 13 -5.75 -3.11 -21.35
N ILE A 14 -4.83 -2.31 -20.78
CA ILE A 14 -5.11 -1.57 -19.55
C ILE A 14 -6.26 -0.62 -19.90
N PRO A 15 -7.45 -0.74 -19.26
CA PRO A 15 -8.54 0.16 -19.57
C PRO A 15 -8.12 1.57 -19.15
N LEU A 16 -8.26 2.52 -20.04
CA LEU A 16 -8.02 3.97 -19.87
C LEU A 16 -8.73 4.60 -18.64
N LYS A 17 -9.55 3.83 -17.93
CA LYS A 17 -10.27 4.24 -16.71
C LYS A 17 -9.44 4.26 -15.41
N ALA A 18 -8.18 3.83 -15.42
CA ALA A 18 -7.34 3.80 -14.22
C ALA A 18 -6.43 5.03 -14.04
N VAL A 19 -6.43 5.96 -14.96
CA VAL A 19 -5.67 7.22 -14.87
C VAL A 19 -6.71 8.33 -14.67
N GLY A 20 -6.54 9.18 -13.67
CA GLY A 20 -7.47 10.27 -13.34
C GLY A 20 -7.98 10.98 -14.61
N THR A 21 -9.29 10.97 -14.81
CA THR A 21 -9.96 11.19 -16.10
C THR A 21 -9.85 12.62 -16.66
N ASP A 22 -9.32 13.57 -15.92
CA ASP A 22 -9.21 14.97 -16.37
C ASP A 22 -8.04 15.25 -17.31
N TRP A 23 -7.07 14.34 -17.38
CA TRP A 23 -5.84 14.51 -18.17
C TRP A 23 -6.01 14.22 -19.67
N VAL A 24 -6.99 13.43 -20.07
CA VAL A 24 -7.07 12.84 -21.43
C VAL A 24 -8.05 13.59 -22.34
N LYS A 25 -8.62 14.72 -21.90
CA LYS A 25 -9.71 15.40 -22.64
C LYS A 25 -9.25 16.28 -23.81
N SER A 26 -7.96 16.62 -23.95
CA SER A 26 -7.46 17.42 -25.08
C SER A 26 -6.61 16.59 -26.07
N ALA A 27 -6.57 17.01 -27.33
CA ALA A 27 -5.70 16.41 -28.34
C ALA A 27 -4.22 16.51 -27.96
N ASP A 28 -3.83 17.58 -27.26
CA ASP A 28 -2.48 17.81 -26.77
C ASP A 28 -2.09 16.82 -25.66
N SER A 29 -3.00 16.50 -24.75
CA SER A 29 -2.76 15.51 -23.69
C SER A 29 -2.53 14.09 -24.25
N LYS A 30 -3.28 13.71 -25.31
CA LYS A 30 -3.08 12.42 -26.00
C LYS A 30 -1.71 12.37 -26.69
N ARG A 31 -1.29 13.44 -27.33
CA ARG A 31 0.03 13.55 -27.96
C ARG A 31 1.14 13.40 -26.91
N VAL A 32 1.05 14.12 -25.80
CA VAL A 32 2.01 14.03 -24.71
C VAL A 32 2.10 12.61 -24.16
N TYR A 33 0.97 11.94 -23.89
CA TYR A 33 0.96 10.57 -23.40
C TYR A 33 1.65 9.59 -24.35
N VAL A 34 1.40 9.67 -25.64
CA VAL A 34 2.00 8.80 -26.68
C VAL A 34 3.49 9.07 -26.86
N SER A 35 3.97 10.29 -26.58
CA SER A 35 5.38 10.64 -26.75
C SER A 35 6.24 10.25 -25.54
N MET A 36 5.67 10.08 -24.33
CA MET A 36 6.42 9.78 -23.10
C MET A 36 7.30 8.52 -23.19
N PRO A 37 6.84 7.35 -23.69
CA PRO A 37 7.69 6.17 -23.84
C PRO A 37 8.88 6.43 -24.79
N LYS A 38 8.65 7.20 -25.85
CA LYS A 38 9.69 7.58 -26.81
C LYS A 38 10.73 8.51 -26.17
N ALA A 39 10.26 9.48 -25.37
CA ALA A 39 11.14 10.39 -24.63
C ALA A 39 12.01 9.62 -23.63
N ASN A 40 11.41 8.68 -22.88
CA ASN A 40 12.15 7.82 -21.94
C ASN A 40 13.18 6.95 -22.66
N LYS A 41 12.84 6.36 -23.80
CA LYS A 41 13.79 5.57 -24.58
C LYS A 41 14.97 6.39 -25.07
N VAL A 42 14.73 7.59 -25.58
CA VAL A 42 15.80 8.50 -26.04
C VAL A 42 16.64 8.97 -24.85
N ALA A 43 16.04 9.20 -23.68
CA ALA A 43 16.76 9.54 -22.45
C ALA A 43 17.63 8.36 -21.97
N GLU A 44 17.14 7.12 -22.04
CA GLU A 44 17.93 5.94 -21.73
C GLU A 44 19.16 5.84 -22.64
N GLU A 45 18.97 5.90 -23.95
CA GLU A 45 20.06 5.86 -24.96
C GLU A 45 21.11 6.97 -24.65
N TYR A 46 20.65 8.16 -24.28
CA TYR A 46 21.50 9.26 -23.87
C TYR A 46 22.30 8.91 -22.61
N PHE A 47 21.66 8.48 -21.53
CA PHE A 47 22.34 8.17 -20.28
C PHE A 47 23.33 7.00 -20.43
N VAL A 48 22.99 5.97 -21.19
CA VAL A 48 23.89 4.85 -21.49
C VAL A 48 25.13 5.35 -22.19
N ALA A 49 24.99 6.19 -23.20
CA ALA A 49 26.13 6.78 -23.92
C ALA A 49 27.03 7.64 -23.01
N GLN A 50 26.43 8.36 -22.03
CA GLN A 50 27.19 9.18 -21.08
C GLN A 50 28.02 8.36 -20.08
N LEU A 51 27.67 7.12 -19.80
CA LEU A 51 28.41 6.27 -18.86
C LEU A 51 29.85 5.99 -19.31
N GLY A 52 30.09 5.98 -20.62
CA GLY A 52 31.44 5.86 -21.22
C GLY A 52 32.26 7.15 -21.19
N GLY A 53 31.64 8.30 -20.90
CA GLY A 53 32.27 9.61 -20.91
C GLY A 53 33.23 9.85 -19.73
N PRO A 54 34.09 10.88 -19.81
CA PRO A 54 35.04 11.21 -18.75
C PRO A 54 34.36 11.57 -17.43
N ASP A 55 33.25 12.29 -17.46
CA ASP A 55 32.51 12.77 -16.28
C ASP A 55 31.86 11.62 -15.49
N ALA A 56 31.71 10.46 -16.10
CA ALA A 56 31.13 9.27 -15.47
C ALA A 56 32.14 8.42 -14.68
N ALA A 57 33.38 8.87 -14.49
CA ALA A 57 34.37 8.12 -13.72
C ALA A 57 33.86 7.72 -12.32
N PRO A 58 33.20 8.60 -11.52
CA PRO A 58 32.65 8.20 -10.22
C PRO A 58 31.59 7.09 -10.32
N ALA A 59 30.79 7.09 -11.40
CA ALA A 59 29.79 6.04 -11.62
C ALA A 59 30.43 4.68 -11.93
N ARG A 60 31.47 4.68 -12.76
CA ARG A 60 32.20 3.45 -13.08
C ARG A 60 32.96 2.91 -11.87
N THR A 61 33.60 3.77 -11.10
CA THR A 61 34.24 3.39 -9.82
C THR A 61 33.24 2.73 -8.89
N PHE A 62 32.08 3.35 -8.65
CA PHE A 62 31.02 2.79 -7.82
C PHE A 62 30.59 1.39 -8.31
N LEU A 63 30.40 1.20 -9.62
CA LEU A 63 30.01 -0.08 -10.20
C LEU A 63 31.11 -1.13 -9.99
N THR A 64 32.36 -0.78 -10.24
CA THR A 64 33.52 -1.68 -10.04
C THR A 64 33.66 -2.10 -8.58
N GLU A 65 33.55 -1.13 -7.64
CA GLU A 65 33.59 -1.40 -6.20
C GLU A 65 32.47 -2.35 -5.73
N ARG A 66 31.37 -2.40 -6.44
CA ARG A 66 30.23 -3.28 -6.21
C ARG A 66 30.28 -4.59 -7.02
N GLY A 67 31.40 -4.84 -7.70
CA GLY A 67 31.60 -6.06 -8.48
C GLY A 67 30.78 -6.12 -9.78
N PHE A 68 30.42 -4.94 -10.35
CA PHE A 68 29.75 -4.82 -11.64
C PHE A 68 30.69 -4.25 -12.68
N ASP A 69 31.06 -5.05 -13.66
CA ASP A 69 31.92 -4.65 -14.76
C ASP A 69 31.14 -3.92 -15.87
N ALA A 70 31.87 -3.53 -16.93
CA ALA A 70 31.27 -2.84 -18.07
C ALA A 70 30.27 -3.69 -18.85
N ALA A 71 30.47 -5.02 -18.88
CA ALA A 71 29.54 -5.93 -19.55
C ALA A 71 28.20 -5.99 -18.78
N VAL A 72 28.26 -6.07 -17.47
CA VAL A 72 27.08 -5.99 -16.60
C VAL A 72 26.39 -4.64 -16.74
N ALA A 73 27.14 -3.53 -16.74
CA ALA A 73 26.55 -2.21 -16.91
C ALA A 73 25.81 -2.07 -18.25
N THR A 74 26.35 -2.69 -19.30
CA THR A 74 25.72 -2.73 -20.64
C THR A 74 24.48 -3.61 -20.63
N ASP A 75 24.53 -4.79 -20.05
CA ASP A 75 23.40 -5.75 -19.98
C ASP A 75 22.20 -5.20 -19.22
N PHE A 76 22.45 -4.43 -18.15
CA PHE A 76 21.41 -3.77 -17.38
C PHE A 76 21.07 -2.36 -17.90
N HIS A 77 21.65 -1.92 -19.02
CA HIS A 77 21.45 -0.61 -19.61
C HIS A 77 21.72 0.55 -18.64
N LEU A 78 22.73 0.40 -17.77
CA LEU A 78 23.07 1.44 -16.83
C LEU A 78 23.57 2.69 -17.53
N GLY A 79 23.24 3.84 -16.98
CA GLY A 79 23.60 5.12 -17.56
C GLY A 79 24.19 6.09 -16.55
N PHE A 80 24.63 7.22 -17.04
CA PHE A 80 25.08 8.34 -16.21
C PHE A 80 24.38 9.64 -16.64
N ALA A 81 23.86 10.36 -15.69
CA ALA A 81 23.35 11.72 -15.90
C ALA A 81 24.47 12.71 -15.62
N PRO A 82 24.96 13.47 -16.61
CA PRO A 82 26.00 14.47 -16.42
C PRO A 82 25.61 15.53 -15.39
N LYS A 83 26.62 16.15 -14.74
CA LYS A 83 26.41 17.27 -13.81
C LYS A 83 26.14 18.56 -14.59
N SER A 84 25.01 18.60 -15.30
CA SER A 84 24.55 19.73 -16.09
C SER A 84 23.09 20.03 -15.77
N TRP A 85 22.69 21.27 -15.98
CA TRP A 85 21.32 21.70 -15.74
C TRP A 85 20.38 21.42 -16.91
N ASP A 86 20.91 21.23 -18.12
CA ASP A 86 20.12 21.20 -19.35
C ASP A 86 20.66 20.26 -20.46
N SER A 87 21.63 19.41 -20.18
CA SER A 87 22.26 18.57 -21.19
C SER A 87 21.27 17.53 -21.77
N LEU A 88 20.48 16.87 -20.94
CA LEU A 88 19.41 15.97 -21.39
C LEU A 88 18.28 16.77 -22.06
N THR A 89 17.86 17.88 -21.44
CA THR A 89 16.84 18.79 -22.01
C THR A 89 17.21 19.23 -23.42
N SER A 90 18.45 19.70 -23.61
CA SER A 90 18.97 20.11 -24.93
C SER A 90 19.02 18.96 -25.93
N HIS A 91 19.40 17.74 -25.47
CA HIS A 91 19.43 16.54 -26.30
C HIS A 91 18.02 16.15 -26.78
N LEU A 92 17.04 16.16 -25.88
CA LEU A 92 15.65 15.80 -26.18
C LEU A 92 14.97 16.86 -27.08
N ARG A 93 15.22 18.16 -26.85
CA ARG A 93 14.73 19.24 -27.73
C ARG A 93 15.23 19.08 -29.18
N LYS A 94 16.51 18.71 -29.36
CA LYS A 94 17.08 18.40 -30.70
C LYS A 94 16.41 17.20 -31.38
N ARG A 95 15.79 16.32 -30.60
CA ARG A 95 14.99 15.18 -31.08
C ARG A 95 13.50 15.49 -31.27
N GLY A 96 13.10 16.75 -31.04
CA GLY A 96 11.74 17.28 -31.27
C GLY A 96 10.78 17.13 -30.09
N PHE A 97 11.25 16.79 -28.88
CA PHE A 97 10.42 16.74 -27.70
C PHE A 97 10.21 18.14 -27.09
N SER A 98 8.99 18.46 -26.75
CA SER A 98 8.62 19.68 -26.04
C SER A 98 8.90 19.57 -24.54
N ASP A 99 9.00 20.72 -23.85
CA ASP A 99 9.16 20.78 -22.41
C ASP A 99 8.00 20.09 -21.67
N ALA A 100 6.77 20.20 -22.18
CA ALA A 100 5.60 19.56 -21.63
C ALA A 100 5.69 18.02 -21.70
N GLU A 101 6.20 17.47 -22.81
CA GLU A 101 6.40 16.03 -22.96
C GLU A 101 7.50 15.51 -22.02
N MET A 102 8.61 16.27 -21.89
CA MET A 102 9.69 15.92 -20.98
C MET A 102 9.28 16.02 -19.51
N MET A 103 8.49 17.03 -19.13
CA MET A 103 7.93 17.14 -17.78
C MET A 103 6.95 16.02 -17.46
N ALA A 104 6.06 15.69 -18.39
CA ALA A 104 5.11 14.59 -18.23
C ALA A 104 5.82 13.24 -18.05
N ALA A 105 6.93 13.03 -18.74
CA ALA A 105 7.79 11.85 -18.58
C ALA A 105 8.62 11.87 -17.28
N GLY A 106 8.64 12.99 -16.53
CA GLY A 106 9.41 13.13 -15.29
C GLY A 106 10.93 13.24 -15.49
N LEU A 107 11.37 13.57 -16.71
CA LEU A 107 12.79 13.72 -17.07
C LEU A 107 13.36 15.06 -16.67
N VAL A 108 12.51 16.08 -16.63
CA VAL A 108 12.87 17.46 -16.25
C VAL A 108 11.95 17.96 -15.15
N ALA A 109 12.39 19.02 -14.47
CA ALA A 109 11.61 19.70 -13.45
C ALA A 109 11.48 21.18 -13.78
N GLN A 110 10.40 21.84 -13.30
CA GLN A 110 10.18 23.27 -13.47
C GLN A 110 10.99 24.06 -12.44
N GLY A 111 11.82 24.98 -12.90
CA GLY A 111 12.52 25.95 -12.08
C GLY A 111 12.09 27.37 -12.39
N ASN A 112 12.65 28.34 -11.67
CA ASN A 112 12.34 29.77 -11.83
C ASN A 112 12.78 30.33 -13.21
N ARG A 113 13.75 29.68 -13.87
CA ARG A 113 14.33 30.11 -15.17
C ARG A 113 13.93 29.21 -16.33
N GLY A 114 12.95 28.32 -16.15
CA GLY A 114 12.54 27.31 -17.12
C GLY A 114 12.76 25.88 -16.63
N VAL A 115 12.65 24.92 -17.51
CA VAL A 115 12.85 23.51 -17.18
C VAL A 115 14.34 23.18 -17.07
N TYR A 116 14.67 22.26 -16.16
CA TYR A 116 16.01 21.75 -15.95
C TYR A 116 16.04 20.24 -15.79
N ASP A 117 17.17 19.62 -16.06
CA ASP A 117 17.36 18.18 -15.96
C ASP A 117 17.13 17.69 -14.52
N ARG A 118 16.20 16.76 -14.33
CA ARG A 118 15.89 16.21 -13.02
C ARG A 118 17.05 15.43 -12.42
N PHE A 119 17.72 14.64 -13.23
CA PHE A 119 18.87 13.81 -12.83
C PHE A 119 20.17 14.50 -13.23
N ARG A 120 21.07 14.69 -12.27
CA ARG A 120 22.34 15.38 -12.49
C ARG A 120 23.45 14.79 -11.64
N GLY A 121 24.60 14.45 -12.22
CA GLY A 121 25.75 13.87 -11.53
C GLY A 121 25.46 12.51 -10.88
N ARG A 122 24.58 11.69 -11.48
CA ARG A 122 24.05 10.47 -10.87
C ARG A 122 24.20 9.26 -11.77
N LEU A 123 24.44 8.10 -11.14
CA LEU A 123 24.30 6.80 -11.81
C LEU A 123 22.82 6.51 -12.02
N ILE A 124 22.45 6.00 -13.20
CA ILE A 124 21.07 5.81 -13.66
C ILE A 124 20.77 4.34 -13.91
N TRP A 125 19.65 3.89 -13.39
CA TRP A 125 18.99 2.62 -13.70
C TRP A 125 17.71 2.89 -14.48
N PRO A 126 17.53 2.36 -15.70
CA PRO A 126 16.25 2.41 -16.38
C PRO A 126 15.26 1.47 -15.69
N ILE A 127 14.06 1.97 -15.41
CA ILE A 127 12.97 1.21 -14.81
C ILE A 127 11.99 0.86 -15.92
N ARG A 128 11.71 -0.43 -16.09
CA ARG A 128 10.90 -0.95 -17.18
C ARG A 128 9.61 -1.57 -16.66
N ASP A 129 8.58 -1.51 -17.49
CA ASP A 129 7.34 -2.23 -17.23
C ASP A 129 7.42 -3.71 -17.67
N LEU A 130 6.33 -4.44 -17.53
CA LEU A 130 6.23 -5.84 -17.96
C LEU A 130 6.43 -6.04 -19.48
N ALA A 131 6.20 -5.03 -20.31
CA ALA A 131 6.45 -5.11 -21.74
C ALA A 131 7.94 -4.94 -22.09
N GLY A 132 8.71 -4.34 -21.18
CA GLY A 132 10.11 -3.97 -21.35
C GLY A 132 10.32 -2.52 -21.77
N ASP A 133 9.23 -1.72 -21.80
CA ASP A 133 9.31 -0.30 -22.10
C ASP A 133 9.81 0.50 -20.90
N VAL A 134 10.68 1.48 -21.12
CA VAL A 134 11.19 2.34 -20.06
C VAL A 134 10.10 3.30 -19.60
N VAL A 135 9.66 3.13 -18.34
CA VAL A 135 8.61 3.95 -17.73
C VAL A 135 9.18 5.04 -16.82
N GLY A 136 10.44 4.93 -16.41
CA GLY A 136 11.12 5.87 -15.56
C GLY A 136 12.56 5.48 -15.26
N PHE A 137 13.16 6.18 -14.31
CA PHE A 137 14.57 6.00 -13.93
C PHE A 137 14.74 6.06 -12.42
N GLY A 138 15.63 5.22 -11.90
CA GLY A 138 16.23 5.36 -10.60
C GLY A 138 17.61 6.01 -10.72
N ALA A 139 17.96 6.89 -9.81
CA ALA A 139 19.20 7.62 -9.85
C ALA A 139 19.88 7.66 -8.48
N ARG A 140 21.15 7.19 -8.39
CA ARG A 140 21.94 7.21 -7.18
C ARG A 140 22.90 8.39 -7.17
N ARG A 141 22.93 9.10 -6.07
CA ARG A 141 23.91 10.15 -5.80
C ARG A 141 25.34 9.58 -5.74
N LEU A 142 26.27 10.24 -6.43
CA LEU A 142 27.68 9.87 -6.48
C LEU A 142 28.58 10.94 -5.87
N LEU A 143 28.16 12.19 -5.92
CA LEU A 143 28.97 13.34 -5.55
C LEU A 143 28.54 13.86 -4.17
N GLU A 144 29.50 14.31 -3.36
CA GLU A 144 29.27 14.83 -2.01
C GLU A 144 28.53 16.16 -2.01
N ASP A 145 28.71 16.96 -3.05
CA ASP A 145 28.07 18.27 -3.22
C ASP A 145 26.64 18.19 -3.80
N ASP A 146 26.11 16.99 -4.01
CA ASP A 146 24.69 16.77 -4.29
C ASP A 146 23.91 16.67 -2.97
N GLU A 147 23.24 17.73 -2.56
CA GLU A 147 22.42 17.80 -1.34
C GLU A 147 21.12 16.98 -1.43
N GLY A 148 20.79 16.42 -2.60
CA GLY A 148 19.60 15.61 -2.82
C GLY A 148 19.64 14.25 -2.13
N PRO A 149 18.54 13.49 -2.16
CA PRO A 149 18.47 12.17 -1.53
C PRO A 149 19.46 11.18 -2.15
N LYS A 150 19.93 10.18 -1.36
CA LYS A 150 20.83 9.11 -1.83
C LYS A 150 20.30 8.44 -3.09
N TYR A 151 19.01 8.16 -3.14
CA TYR A 151 18.29 7.67 -4.32
C TYR A 151 17.17 8.64 -4.71
N LEU A 152 17.13 9.00 -5.99
CA LEU A 152 16.13 9.87 -6.59
C LEU A 152 15.47 9.11 -7.75
N ASN A 153 14.18 8.87 -7.65
CA ASN A 153 13.44 8.18 -8.69
C ASN A 153 12.59 9.16 -9.51
N THR A 154 12.16 8.71 -10.69
CA THR A 154 11.12 9.41 -11.47
C THR A 154 9.93 9.72 -10.55
N PRO A 155 9.34 10.92 -10.62
CA PRO A 155 8.13 11.24 -9.87
C PRO A 155 6.93 10.42 -10.38
N GLU A 156 5.79 10.50 -9.68
CA GLU A 156 4.54 9.93 -10.22
C GLU A 156 4.24 10.53 -11.59
N THR A 157 4.06 9.67 -12.59
CA THR A 157 3.67 10.05 -13.95
C THR A 157 2.54 9.13 -14.43
N PRO A 158 1.89 9.42 -15.57
CA PRO A 158 0.93 8.49 -16.17
C PRO A 158 1.51 7.09 -16.46
N LEU A 159 2.81 6.98 -16.75
CA LEU A 159 3.50 5.70 -17.02
C LEU A 159 4.15 5.09 -15.77
N TYR A 160 4.62 5.90 -14.85
CA TYR A 160 5.37 5.47 -13.68
C TYR A 160 4.54 5.63 -12.42
N LYS A 161 4.06 4.52 -11.87
CA LYS A 161 3.35 4.43 -10.60
C LYS A 161 4.20 3.67 -9.60
N LYS A 162 4.75 4.36 -8.60
CA LYS A 162 5.65 3.75 -7.59
C LYS A 162 5.05 2.54 -6.91
N SER A 163 3.74 2.53 -6.70
CA SER A 163 3.02 1.42 -6.07
C SER A 163 2.83 0.20 -6.97
N GLN A 164 3.14 0.30 -8.27
CA GLN A 164 2.88 -0.75 -9.26
C GLN A 164 4.14 -1.23 -9.99
N VAL A 165 5.21 -0.44 -9.92
CA VAL A 165 6.45 -0.70 -10.65
C VAL A 165 7.42 -1.47 -9.77
N LEU A 166 7.98 -2.54 -10.33
CA LEU A 166 9.04 -3.35 -9.73
C LEU A 166 10.25 -3.35 -10.66
N TYR A 167 11.40 -2.90 -10.16
CA TYR A 167 12.66 -2.95 -10.93
C TYR A 167 13.07 -4.39 -11.20
N GLY A 168 13.50 -4.66 -12.41
CA GLY A 168 13.93 -5.99 -12.87
C GLY A 168 12.78 -6.91 -13.28
N ILE A 169 11.52 -6.47 -13.20
CA ILE A 169 10.36 -7.29 -13.53
C ILE A 169 10.32 -7.71 -15.01
N ASP A 170 10.79 -6.85 -15.91
CA ASP A 170 10.92 -7.12 -17.35
C ASP A 170 11.82 -8.31 -17.64
N ARG A 171 12.93 -8.42 -16.91
CA ARG A 171 13.91 -9.51 -16.98
C ARG A 171 13.40 -10.77 -16.29
N ALA A 172 12.79 -10.60 -15.09
CA ALA A 172 12.38 -11.69 -14.22
C ALA A 172 11.08 -12.38 -14.64
N ARG A 173 10.16 -11.71 -15.36
CA ARG A 173 8.78 -12.17 -15.61
C ARG A 173 8.64 -13.58 -16.15
N ARG A 174 9.53 -14.00 -17.07
CA ARG A 174 9.47 -15.34 -17.69
C ARG A 174 9.85 -16.42 -16.67
N GLU A 175 10.92 -16.18 -15.93
CA GLU A 175 11.38 -17.12 -14.91
C GLU A 175 10.44 -17.14 -13.68
N ILE A 176 9.85 -16.01 -13.30
CA ILE A 176 8.79 -15.97 -12.26
C ILE A 176 7.61 -16.86 -12.67
N ALA A 177 7.11 -16.70 -13.90
CA ALA A 177 6.00 -17.51 -14.40
C ALA A 177 6.33 -19.00 -14.48
N LYS A 178 7.57 -19.33 -14.88
CA LYS A 178 8.04 -20.72 -15.03
C LYS A 178 8.30 -21.39 -13.68
N GLN A 179 8.97 -20.70 -12.75
CA GLN A 179 9.37 -21.24 -11.47
C GLN A 179 8.25 -21.08 -10.41
N GLN A 180 7.21 -20.28 -10.69
CA GLN A 180 6.17 -19.91 -9.75
C GLN A 180 6.78 -19.34 -8.45
N LYS A 181 7.83 -18.53 -8.58
CA LYS A 181 8.63 -17.98 -7.50
C LYS A 181 9.05 -16.56 -7.83
N VAL A 182 9.05 -15.68 -6.84
CA VAL A 182 9.62 -14.33 -6.94
C VAL A 182 10.45 -14.04 -5.68
N VAL A 183 11.58 -13.36 -5.86
CA VAL A 183 12.41 -12.84 -4.79
C VAL A 183 12.30 -11.31 -4.79
N VAL A 184 11.84 -10.75 -3.69
CA VAL A 184 11.69 -9.30 -3.51
C VAL A 184 12.85 -8.82 -2.65
N VAL A 185 13.69 -7.99 -3.24
CA VAL A 185 14.87 -7.37 -2.59
C VAL A 185 14.65 -5.86 -2.41
N GLU A 186 15.56 -5.16 -1.72
CA GLU A 186 15.36 -3.75 -1.37
C GLU A 186 15.75 -2.79 -2.50
N GLY A 187 16.85 -3.05 -3.22
CA GLY A 187 17.45 -2.08 -4.12
C GLY A 187 17.82 -2.59 -5.52
N TYR A 188 18.26 -1.65 -6.36
CA TYR A 188 18.68 -1.91 -7.75
C TYR A 188 19.90 -2.84 -7.80
N THR A 189 20.90 -2.58 -6.96
CA THR A 189 22.13 -3.36 -6.87
C THR A 189 21.86 -4.79 -6.42
N ASP A 190 20.88 -4.99 -5.55
CA ASP A 190 20.51 -6.30 -5.04
C ASP A 190 19.84 -7.16 -6.11
N VAL A 191 18.96 -6.54 -6.91
CA VAL A 191 18.38 -7.22 -8.10
C VAL A 191 19.48 -7.65 -9.05
N MET A 192 20.43 -6.76 -9.33
CA MET A 192 21.56 -7.07 -10.21
C MET A 192 22.40 -8.22 -9.65
N ALA A 193 22.76 -8.16 -8.36
CA ALA A 193 23.52 -9.19 -7.70
C ALA A 193 22.80 -10.55 -7.72
N CYS A 194 21.51 -10.58 -7.39
CA CYS A 194 20.69 -11.77 -7.43
C CYS A 194 20.60 -12.37 -8.85
N GLN A 195 20.33 -11.56 -9.86
CA GLN A 195 20.19 -12.04 -11.24
C GLN A 195 21.53 -12.57 -11.77
N LEU A 196 22.65 -11.92 -11.47
CA LEU A 196 23.99 -12.39 -11.83
C LEU A 196 24.34 -13.69 -11.10
N ALA A 197 23.89 -13.86 -9.86
CA ALA A 197 24.08 -15.10 -9.11
C ALA A 197 23.18 -16.27 -9.58
N GLY A 198 22.33 -16.05 -10.60
CA GLY A 198 21.40 -17.05 -11.12
C GLY A 198 20.02 -17.05 -10.46
N VAL A 199 19.74 -16.12 -9.55
CA VAL A 199 18.39 -15.87 -8.98
C VAL A 199 17.64 -14.91 -9.92
N ALA A 200 17.29 -15.42 -11.10
CA ALA A 200 16.69 -14.63 -12.19
C ALA A 200 15.29 -14.09 -11.88
N VAL A 201 14.67 -14.51 -10.79
CA VAL A 201 13.34 -14.13 -10.33
C VAL A 201 13.34 -12.93 -9.37
N ALA A 202 14.49 -12.26 -9.19
CA ALA A 202 14.65 -11.14 -8.28
C ALA A 202 14.08 -9.83 -8.85
N VAL A 203 13.34 -9.09 -8.00
CA VAL A 203 12.77 -7.78 -8.29
C VAL A 203 12.88 -6.87 -7.06
N ALA A 204 12.82 -5.55 -7.25
CA ALA A 204 12.81 -4.59 -6.13
C ALA A 204 11.74 -3.53 -6.29
N THR A 205 11.27 -2.97 -5.18
CA THR A 205 10.43 -1.77 -5.18
C THR A 205 11.26 -0.53 -5.49
N CYS A 206 10.64 0.48 -6.09
CA CYS A 206 11.34 1.69 -6.52
C CYS A 206 11.18 2.83 -5.50
N GLY A 207 11.77 2.66 -4.31
CA GLY A 207 11.77 3.69 -3.26
C GLY A 207 10.41 3.88 -2.57
N THR A 208 9.63 2.83 -2.49
CA THR A 208 8.38 2.76 -1.72
C THR A 208 8.29 1.41 -1.01
N ALA A 209 7.50 1.34 0.06
CA ALA A 209 7.23 0.07 0.70
C ALA A 209 6.48 -0.87 -0.25
N PHE A 210 6.78 -2.16 -0.16
CA PHE A 210 6.02 -3.19 -0.86
C PHE A 210 4.56 -3.18 -0.38
N GLY A 211 3.59 -3.20 -1.30
CA GLY A 211 2.18 -3.03 -0.95
C GLY A 211 1.21 -3.67 -1.93
N ALA A 212 -0.08 -3.45 -1.70
CA ALA A 212 -1.20 -4.13 -2.36
C ALA A 212 -1.17 -4.11 -3.91
N ASP A 213 -0.68 -3.03 -4.52
CA ASP A 213 -0.62 -2.95 -5.98
C ASP A 213 0.55 -3.75 -6.55
N HIS A 214 1.71 -3.80 -5.85
CA HIS A 214 2.80 -4.73 -6.20
C HIS A 214 2.33 -6.18 -6.12
N ILE A 215 1.55 -6.52 -5.07
CA ILE A 215 0.90 -7.84 -4.92
C ILE A 215 0.07 -8.19 -6.14
N LYS A 216 -0.77 -7.27 -6.63
CA LYS A 216 -1.61 -7.50 -7.82
C LYS A 216 -0.78 -7.80 -9.07
N VAL A 217 0.38 -7.12 -9.24
CA VAL A 217 1.28 -7.37 -10.37
C VAL A 217 1.87 -8.77 -10.26
N LEU A 218 2.41 -9.15 -9.10
CA LEU A 218 3.04 -10.45 -8.89
C LEU A 218 2.05 -11.61 -8.97
N ARG A 219 0.85 -11.48 -8.44
CA ARG A 219 -0.20 -12.51 -8.53
C ARG A 219 -0.51 -12.91 -9.96
N ARG A 220 -0.55 -11.94 -10.88
CA ARG A 220 -0.76 -12.23 -12.30
C ARG A 220 0.37 -13.06 -12.91
N LEU A 221 1.61 -12.83 -12.50
CA LEU A 221 2.78 -13.57 -12.99
C LEU A 221 2.89 -14.95 -12.36
N LEU A 222 2.57 -15.04 -11.06
CA LEU A 222 2.58 -16.31 -10.32
C LEU A 222 1.38 -17.20 -10.66
N MET A 223 0.44 -16.73 -11.53
CA MET A 223 -0.82 -17.43 -11.80
C MET A 223 -1.46 -17.92 -10.50
N ASP A 224 -1.47 -17.01 -9.49
CA ASP A 224 -1.89 -17.31 -8.13
C ASP A 224 -3.37 -17.68 -8.13
N ASP A 225 -3.64 -18.97 -8.22
CA ASP A 225 -4.94 -19.59 -8.05
C ASP A 225 -5.08 -20.07 -6.58
N ASP A 226 -6.27 -20.49 -6.20
CA ASP A 226 -6.57 -20.98 -4.83
C ASP A 226 -5.78 -22.25 -4.42
N ARG A 227 -4.78 -22.67 -5.21
CA ARG A 227 -3.98 -23.89 -4.96
C ARG A 227 -2.65 -23.62 -4.25
N LEU A 228 -2.38 -22.39 -3.84
CA LEU A 228 -1.18 -22.00 -3.06
C LEU A 228 0.14 -22.48 -3.68
N ARG A 229 0.35 -22.28 -4.98
CA ARG A 229 1.51 -22.82 -5.70
C ARG A 229 2.68 -21.83 -5.84
N GLY A 230 2.40 -20.54 -5.81
CA GLY A 230 3.41 -19.51 -5.99
C GLY A 230 4.15 -19.19 -4.70
N GLU A 231 5.46 -18.92 -4.79
CA GLU A 231 6.31 -18.51 -3.67
C GLU A 231 6.70 -17.04 -3.82
N VAL A 232 6.54 -16.27 -2.75
CA VAL A 232 7.08 -14.91 -2.62
C VAL A 232 8.10 -14.91 -1.50
N ILE A 233 9.35 -14.60 -1.84
CA ILE A 233 10.48 -14.61 -0.89
C ILE A 233 10.94 -13.17 -0.72
N PHE A 234 10.84 -12.64 0.49
CA PHE A 234 11.43 -11.35 0.83
C PHE A 234 12.84 -11.56 1.36
N THR A 235 13.79 -10.79 0.84
CA THR A 235 15.10 -10.69 1.47
C THR A 235 15.14 -9.38 2.26
N PHE A 236 15.58 -9.46 3.50
CA PHE A 236 15.78 -8.32 4.36
C PHE A 236 17.20 -8.34 4.91
N ASP A 237 17.78 -7.15 5.08
CA ASP A 237 18.99 -6.99 5.87
C ASP A 237 18.70 -7.51 7.28
N GLY A 238 19.61 -8.26 7.86
CA GLY A 238 19.44 -8.92 9.17
C GLY A 238 19.27 -7.94 10.34
N ASP A 239 19.14 -6.65 10.06
CA ASP A 239 18.98 -5.58 11.02
C ASP A 239 17.54 -5.45 11.57
N GLU A 240 17.34 -4.53 12.54
CA GLU A 240 16.03 -4.29 13.13
C GLU A 240 15.03 -3.65 12.13
N ALA A 241 15.54 -2.90 11.14
CA ALA A 241 14.71 -2.30 10.10
C ALA A 241 14.17 -3.36 9.15
N GLY A 242 15.01 -4.33 8.73
CA GLY A 242 14.61 -5.49 7.94
C GLY A 242 13.57 -6.35 8.69
N ARG A 243 13.77 -6.60 10.00
CA ARG A 243 12.77 -7.29 10.82
C ARG A 243 11.42 -6.57 10.84
N ARG A 244 11.43 -5.25 11.01
CA ARG A 244 10.19 -4.45 10.96
C ARG A 244 9.53 -4.47 9.60
N ALA A 245 10.31 -4.46 8.53
CA ALA A 245 9.81 -4.58 7.16
C ALA A 245 9.16 -5.96 6.94
N ALA A 246 9.77 -7.04 7.42
CA ALA A 246 9.21 -8.39 7.39
C ALA A 246 7.89 -8.50 8.16
N LEU A 247 7.82 -7.93 9.36
CA LEU A 247 6.58 -7.91 10.17
C LEU A 247 5.48 -7.08 9.50
N LYS A 248 5.85 -6.00 8.80
CA LYS A 248 4.89 -5.21 8.00
C LYS A 248 4.41 -5.98 6.78
N ALA A 249 5.29 -6.70 6.08
CA ALA A 249 4.91 -7.57 4.98
C ALA A 249 3.95 -8.69 5.43
N PHE A 250 4.01 -9.11 6.70
CA PHE A 250 3.08 -10.03 7.31
C PHE A 250 1.62 -9.56 7.25
N ASP A 251 1.34 -8.28 7.43
CA ASP A 251 -0.02 -7.74 7.31
C ASP A 251 -0.54 -7.83 5.86
N ASP A 252 0.36 -7.83 4.89
CA ASP A 252 0.05 -7.96 3.47
C ASP A 252 -0.01 -9.43 2.99
N ASP A 253 0.61 -10.40 3.71
CA ASP A 253 0.63 -11.83 3.36
C ASP A 253 -0.75 -12.40 3.13
N GLN A 254 -1.73 -12.02 3.94
CA GLN A 254 -3.11 -12.49 3.80
C GLN A 254 -3.80 -12.10 2.48
N ARG A 255 -3.19 -11.25 1.69
CA ARG A 255 -3.63 -10.86 0.34
C ARG A 255 -3.03 -11.75 -0.75
N PHE A 256 -2.02 -12.55 -0.39
CA PHE A 256 -1.47 -13.57 -1.27
C PHE A 256 -2.11 -14.92 -0.99
N VAL A 257 -2.47 -15.63 -2.03
CA VAL A 257 -2.75 -17.05 -1.98
C VAL A 257 -1.42 -17.84 -2.04
N ALA A 258 -0.40 -17.25 -2.64
CA ALA A 258 0.96 -17.77 -2.71
C ALA A 258 1.60 -17.91 -1.31
N GLN A 259 2.53 -18.86 -1.17
CA GLN A 259 3.31 -19.03 0.05
C GLN A 259 4.34 -17.90 0.18
N THR A 260 4.41 -17.28 1.35
CA THR A 260 5.33 -16.17 1.63
C THR A 260 6.44 -16.61 2.57
N PHE A 261 7.65 -16.29 2.18
CA PHE A 261 8.88 -16.64 2.88
C PHE A 261 9.76 -15.42 3.12
N VAL A 262 10.69 -15.58 4.06
CA VAL A 262 11.74 -14.60 4.36
C VAL A 262 13.09 -15.29 4.25
N ALA A 263 14.02 -14.66 3.57
CA ALA A 263 15.42 -15.04 3.52
C ALA A 263 16.22 -13.93 4.22
N VAL A 264 16.78 -14.26 5.39
CA VAL A 264 17.54 -13.32 6.24
C VAL A 264 19.00 -13.68 6.20
N GLU A 265 19.84 -12.70 5.89
CA GLU A 265 21.29 -12.84 6.00
C GLU A 265 21.71 -12.60 7.47
N PRO A 266 22.41 -13.57 8.13
CA PRO A 266 22.66 -13.50 9.57
C PRO A 266 23.57 -12.35 10.03
N HIS A 267 24.40 -11.81 9.14
CA HIS A 267 25.39 -10.77 9.44
C HIS A 267 24.97 -9.37 8.98
N GLY A 268 23.75 -9.22 8.44
CA GLY A 268 23.21 -7.93 7.99
C GLY A 268 23.77 -7.46 6.65
N LEU A 269 24.26 -8.38 5.81
CA LEU A 269 24.72 -8.05 4.46
C LEU A 269 23.54 -7.99 3.51
N ASP A 270 23.48 -6.92 2.71
CA ASP A 270 22.57 -6.89 1.58
C ASP A 270 22.99 -7.90 0.49
N PRO A 271 22.11 -8.31 -0.44
CA PRO A 271 22.47 -9.27 -1.48
C PRO A 271 23.69 -8.85 -2.33
N CYS A 272 23.90 -7.55 -2.57
CA CYS A 272 25.06 -7.09 -3.31
C CYS A 272 26.35 -7.29 -2.53
N ASP A 273 26.38 -6.90 -1.26
CA ASP A 273 27.54 -7.09 -0.38
C ASP A 273 27.80 -8.57 -0.11
N LEU A 274 26.76 -9.38 0.08
CA LEU A 274 26.86 -10.82 0.24
C LEU A 274 27.51 -11.49 -0.98
N ARG A 275 27.07 -11.12 -2.19
CA ARG A 275 27.66 -11.62 -3.43
C ARG A 275 29.14 -11.25 -3.53
N GLN A 276 29.47 -10.02 -3.21
CA GLN A 276 30.84 -9.50 -3.30
C GLN A 276 31.80 -10.21 -2.34
N GLN A 277 31.35 -10.49 -1.11
CA GLN A 277 32.18 -11.11 -0.07
C GLN A 277 32.22 -12.64 -0.17
N HIS A 278 31.11 -13.28 -0.54
CA HIS A 278 30.94 -14.73 -0.44
C HIS A 278 30.55 -15.39 -1.77
N GLY A 279 30.41 -14.61 -2.84
CA GLY A 279 30.15 -15.10 -4.20
C GLY A 279 28.70 -15.51 -4.47
N ASP A 280 28.45 -15.93 -5.71
CA ASP A 280 27.11 -16.26 -6.24
C ASP A 280 26.43 -17.42 -5.49
N VAL A 281 27.21 -18.36 -4.95
CA VAL A 281 26.68 -19.51 -4.18
C VAL A 281 25.98 -19.05 -2.92
N ALA A 282 26.52 -18.01 -2.25
CA ALA A 282 25.92 -17.48 -1.02
C ALA A 282 24.54 -16.88 -1.26
N ILE A 283 24.34 -16.18 -2.38
CA ILE A 283 23.02 -15.64 -2.76
C ILE A 283 22.01 -16.77 -2.99
N ARG A 284 22.39 -17.80 -3.73
CA ARG A 284 21.49 -18.94 -3.96
C ARG A 284 21.16 -19.65 -2.64
N SER A 285 22.17 -19.86 -1.80
CA SER A 285 22.00 -20.46 -0.47
C SER A 285 21.06 -19.63 0.41
N LEU A 286 21.19 -18.30 0.41
CA LEU A 286 20.29 -17.40 1.14
C LEU A 286 18.82 -17.63 0.73
N VAL A 287 18.53 -17.67 -0.57
CA VAL A 287 17.18 -17.90 -1.09
C VAL A 287 16.67 -19.31 -0.82
N ASP A 288 17.55 -20.31 -0.87
CA ASP A 288 17.20 -21.72 -0.63
C ASP A 288 16.89 -21.99 0.85
N HIS A 289 17.56 -21.29 1.79
CA HIS A 289 17.34 -21.41 3.24
C HIS A 289 16.23 -20.48 3.77
N ARG A 290 15.37 -20.00 2.88
CA ARG A 290 14.21 -19.18 3.25
C ARG A 290 13.32 -19.87 4.27
N VAL A 291 12.75 -19.11 5.18
CA VAL A 291 11.82 -19.60 6.20
C VAL A 291 10.42 -19.02 5.95
N PRO A 292 9.34 -19.75 6.30
CA PRO A 292 7.98 -19.21 6.20
C PRO A 292 7.85 -17.89 6.98
N LEU A 293 7.19 -16.90 6.41
CA LEU A 293 7.01 -15.58 7.04
C LEU A 293 6.37 -15.66 8.43
N PHE A 294 5.37 -16.53 8.62
CA PHE A 294 4.75 -16.75 9.93
C PHE A 294 5.76 -17.30 10.96
N GLU A 295 6.60 -18.26 10.57
CA GLU A 295 7.64 -18.80 11.43
C GLU A 295 8.65 -17.70 11.81
N PHE A 296 9.11 -16.93 10.84
CA PHE A 296 10.01 -15.81 11.07
C PHE A 296 9.40 -14.78 12.04
N ALA A 297 8.16 -14.37 11.80
CA ALA A 297 7.46 -13.39 12.64
C ALA A 297 7.33 -13.87 14.10
N ILE A 298 6.94 -15.12 14.29
CA ILE A 298 6.82 -15.72 15.63
C ILE A 298 8.18 -15.80 16.30
N ARG A 299 9.19 -16.38 15.65
CA ARG A 299 10.55 -16.52 16.23
C ARG A 299 11.19 -15.17 16.56
N SER A 300 11.01 -14.17 15.70
CA SER A 300 11.49 -12.81 15.97
C SER A 300 10.81 -12.19 17.20
N THR A 301 9.51 -12.46 17.40
CA THR A 301 8.81 -12.04 18.62
C THR A 301 9.37 -12.74 19.84
N LEU A 302 9.57 -14.06 19.77
CA LEU A 302 10.10 -14.87 20.89
C LEU A 302 11.52 -14.47 21.30
N ALA A 303 12.36 -14.05 20.37
CA ALA A 303 13.75 -13.66 20.61
C ALA A 303 13.91 -12.47 21.59
N GLY A 304 12.84 -11.70 21.81
CA GLY A 304 12.82 -10.59 22.77
C GLY A 304 12.55 -11.00 24.23
N TYR A 305 12.36 -12.30 24.51
CA TYR A 305 11.95 -12.80 25.81
C TYR A 305 12.94 -13.82 26.38
N ASP A 306 13.08 -13.80 27.71
CA ASP A 306 13.78 -14.87 28.44
C ASP A 306 12.86 -16.10 28.55
N LEU A 307 13.06 -17.07 27.65
CA LEU A 307 12.25 -18.29 27.59
C LEU A 307 12.62 -19.32 28.66
N GLU A 308 13.70 -19.12 29.41
CA GLU A 308 14.06 -19.97 30.55
C GLU A 308 13.18 -19.70 31.77
N SER A 309 12.69 -18.45 31.92
CA SER A 309 11.76 -18.07 32.98
C SER A 309 10.30 -18.39 32.64
N ALA A 310 9.49 -18.73 33.64
CA ALA A 310 8.06 -18.97 33.46
C ALA A 310 7.33 -17.69 33.02
N GLU A 311 7.70 -16.56 33.61
CA GLU A 311 7.16 -15.23 33.31
C GLU A 311 7.48 -14.81 31.88
N GLY A 312 8.70 -15.04 31.43
CA GLY A 312 9.15 -14.76 30.06
C GLY A 312 8.39 -15.60 29.03
N ARG A 313 8.16 -16.89 29.29
CA ARG A 313 7.35 -17.75 28.41
C ARG A 313 5.89 -17.30 28.33
N VAL A 314 5.31 -16.88 29.45
CA VAL A 314 3.93 -16.36 29.45
C VAL A 314 3.81 -15.04 28.70
N ALA A 315 4.77 -14.13 28.88
CA ALA A 315 4.82 -12.86 28.13
C ALA A 315 5.01 -13.12 26.62
N ALA A 316 5.96 -13.99 26.26
CA ALA A 316 6.19 -14.41 24.87
C ALA A 316 4.95 -15.04 24.22
N LEU A 317 4.22 -15.91 24.96
CA LEU A 317 2.96 -16.47 24.47
C LEU A 317 1.91 -15.39 24.19
N ARG A 318 1.78 -14.41 25.08
CA ARG A 318 0.81 -13.31 24.92
C ARG A 318 1.04 -12.54 23.63
N ASP A 319 2.30 -12.27 23.28
CA ASP A 319 2.67 -11.46 22.11
C ASP A 319 2.72 -12.29 20.81
N ALA A 320 3.04 -13.58 20.90
CA ALA A 320 3.08 -14.48 19.73
C ALA A 320 1.72 -15.06 19.34
N ALA A 321 0.81 -15.28 20.31
CA ALA A 321 -0.51 -15.87 20.03
C ALA A 321 -1.35 -15.06 19.01
N PRO A 322 -1.38 -13.70 19.04
CA PRO A 322 -2.07 -12.90 18.01
C PRO A 322 -1.55 -13.13 16.60
N ILE A 323 -0.25 -13.42 16.42
CA ILE A 323 0.35 -13.73 15.11
C ILE A 323 -0.26 -15.02 14.58
N VAL A 324 -0.30 -16.08 15.41
CA VAL A 324 -0.89 -17.36 15.04
C VAL A 324 -2.40 -17.24 14.79
N ALA A 325 -3.11 -16.41 15.57
CA ALA A 325 -4.55 -16.16 15.38
C ALA A 325 -4.88 -15.54 14.00
N ARG A 326 -3.95 -14.78 13.42
CA ARG A 326 -4.10 -14.18 12.08
C ARG A 326 -4.00 -15.19 10.94
N ILE A 327 -3.48 -16.39 11.15
CA ILE A 327 -3.39 -17.43 10.13
C ILE A 327 -4.81 -17.85 9.74
N LYS A 328 -5.23 -17.55 8.51
CA LYS A 328 -6.61 -17.82 8.04
C LYS A 328 -6.80 -19.27 7.64
N ASP A 329 -5.75 -19.93 7.15
CA ASP A 329 -5.81 -21.32 6.73
C ASP A 329 -6.12 -22.24 7.93
N PRO A 330 -7.25 -22.98 7.89
CA PRO A 330 -7.69 -23.82 9.01
C PRO A 330 -6.80 -25.05 9.23
N ALA A 331 -6.06 -25.49 8.22
CA ALA A 331 -5.11 -26.60 8.36
C ALA A 331 -3.75 -26.13 8.88
N LEU A 332 -3.32 -24.92 8.48
CA LEU A 332 -2.04 -24.37 8.85
C LEU A 332 -2.01 -23.84 10.30
N ARG A 333 -3.10 -23.22 10.77
CA ARG A 333 -3.18 -22.66 12.13
C ARG A 333 -2.89 -23.68 13.24
N PRO A 334 -3.48 -24.90 13.26
CA PRO A 334 -3.17 -25.90 14.26
C PRO A 334 -1.68 -26.33 14.25
N GLU A 335 -1.04 -26.34 13.08
CA GLU A 335 0.39 -26.64 12.99
C GLU A 335 1.22 -25.58 13.68
N TYR A 336 0.92 -24.29 13.46
CA TYR A 336 1.63 -23.22 14.16
C TYR A 336 1.32 -23.14 15.66
N ILE A 337 0.16 -23.57 16.12
CA ILE A 337 -0.13 -23.76 17.55
C ILE A 337 0.83 -24.80 18.13
N ARG A 338 1.02 -25.96 17.46
CA ARG A 338 1.95 -26.99 17.92
C ARG A 338 3.41 -26.51 17.92
N ARG A 339 3.85 -25.81 16.86
CA ARG A 339 5.19 -25.25 16.78
C ARG A 339 5.45 -24.21 17.87
N LEU A 340 4.51 -23.28 18.08
CA LEU A 340 4.63 -22.27 19.14
C LEU A 340 4.69 -22.91 20.52
N ALA A 341 3.88 -23.93 20.78
CA ALA A 341 3.93 -24.72 22.01
C ALA A 341 5.29 -25.37 22.24
N GLY A 342 5.89 -25.96 21.18
CA GLY A 342 7.22 -26.54 21.22
C GLY A 342 8.32 -25.50 21.49
N TRP A 343 8.27 -24.35 20.83
CA TRP A 343 9.27 -23.29 21.05
C TRP A 343 9.22 -22.68 22.45
N LEU A 344 8.02 -22.63 23.05
CA LEU A 344 7.83 -22.12 24.41
C LEU A 344 7.98 -23.18 25.49
N GLY A 345 8.04 -24.47 25.14
CA GLY A 345 8.05 -25.57 26.10
C GLY A 345 6.77 -25.66 26.95
N ILE A 346 5.61 -25.37 26.36
CA ILE A 346 4.30 -25.39 27.04
C ILE A 346 3.31 -26.31 26.32
N GLU A 347 2.23 -26.67 27.02
CA GLU A 347 1.18 -27.52 26.45
C GLU A 347 0.45 -26.87 25.26
N PRO A 348 0.22 -27.57 24.11
CA PRO A 348 -0.50 -27.03 22.97
C PRO A 348 -1.91 -26.50 23.29
N GLY A 349 -2.56 -27.10 24.30
CA GLY A 349 -3.87 -26.64 24.78
C GLY A 349 -3.83 -25.23 25.39
N ALA A 350 -2.74 -24.86 26.05
CA ALA A 350 -2.55 -23.50 26.58
C ALA A 350 -2.39 -22.47 25.44
N VAL A 351 -1.59 -22.81 24.43
CA VAL A 351 -1.41 -22.00 23.21
C VAL A 351 -2.74 -21.89 22.46
N SER A 352 -3.47 -22.99 22.28
CA SER A 352 -4.77 -22.97 21.58
C SER A 352 -5.78 -22.04 22.25
N ARG A 353 -5.84 -22.03 23.59
CA ARG A 353 -6.69 -21.08 24.34
C ARG A 353 -6.25 -19.63 24.13
N ALA A 354 -4.94 -19.35 24.18
CA ALA A 354 -4.41 -18.01 23.94
C ALA A 354 -4.70 -17.52 22.50
N VAL A 355 -4.56 -18.39 21.51
CA VAL A 355 -4.85 -18.11 20.09
C VAL A 355 -6.36 -17.96 19.83
N GLY A 356 -7.19 -18.76 20.53
CA GLY A 356 -8.66 -18.73 20.39
C GLY A 356 -9.37 -17.62 21.19
N GLY A 357 -8.60 -16.77 21.91
CA GLY A 357 -9.20 -15.67 22.70
C GLY A 357 -9.87 -16.09 24.01
N GLY A 358 -9.60 -17.33 24.49
CA GLY A 358 -10.16 -17.85 25.75
C GLY A 358 -9.23 -17.68 26.95
N GLY A 359 -9.02 -16.48 27.43
CA GLY A 359 -8.40 -16.21 28.74
C GLY A 359 -9.19 -15.10 29.46
N PRO A 360 -9.38 -15.19 30.80
CA PRO A 360 -10.05 -14.13 31.54
C PRO A 360 -9.09 -12.96 31.76
N SER A 361 -9.02 -12.08 30.82
CA SER A 361 -8.51 -10.72 31.02
C SER A 361 -9.36 -9.84 30.14
N ALA A 362 -10.09 -8.94 30.77
CA ALA A 362 -10.76 -7.87 30.05
C ALA A 362 -9.72 -7.23 29.12
N PRO A 363 -10.00 -7.11 27.83
CA PRO A 363 -9.08 -6.42 26.94
C PRO A 363 -8.91 -5.00 27.47
N PRO A 364 -7.69 -4.44 27.48
CA PRO A 364 -7.57 -3.00 27.57
C PRO A 364 -8.46 -2.42 26.47
N PRO A 365 -9.13 -1.30 26.69
CA PRO A 365 -10.06 -0.74 25.73
C PRO A 365 -9.33 -0.66 24.39
N ARG A 366 -9.81 -1.44 23.41
CA ARG A 366 -9.29 -1.40 22.04
C ARG A 366 -9.44 0.04 21.59
N ARG A 367 -8.35 0.73 21.38
CA ARG A 367 -8.41 1.92 20.52
C ARG A 367 -9.04 1.44 19.21
N PRO A 368 -10.15 2.04 18.77
CA PRO A 368 -10.80 1.66 17.52
C PRO A 368 -9.74 1.61 16.44
N ASP A 369 -9.70 0.51 15.68
CA ASP A 369 -8.72 0.35 14.62
C ASP A 369 -8.97 1.46 13.59
N ALA A 370 -8.10 2.47 13.56
CA ALA A 370 -8.21 3.64 12.68
C ALA A 370 -8.17 3.27 11.18
N ARG A 371 -8.10 1.97 10.88
CA ARG A 371 -8.04 1.39 9.54
C ARG A 371 -9.32 0.67 9.10
N ASP A 372 -10.32 0.51 9.98
CA ASP A 372 -11.62 0.01 9.56
C ASP A 372 -12.35 1.13 8.79
N PRO A 373 -12.63 0.97 7.48
CA PRO A 373 -13.29 2.00 6.68
C PRO A 373 -14.68 2.37 7.21
N ILE A 374 -15.35 1.44 7.90
CA ILE A 374 -16.67 1.65 8.51
C ILE A 374 -16.52 2.54 9.73
N LEU A 375 -15.63 2.18 10.64
CA LEU A 375 -15.37 2.97 11.86
C LEU A 375 -14.79 4.35 11.52
N ALA A 376 -13.99 4.45 10.45
CA ALA A 376 -13.47 5.73 10.00
C ALA A 376 -14.60 6.70 9.59
N VAL A 377 -15.59 6.24 8.83
CA VAL A 377 -16.76 7.06 8.44
C VAL A 377 -17.60 7.43 9.67
N GLN A 378 -17.84 6.49 10.59
CA GLN A 378 -18.59 6.75 11.81
C GLN A 378 -17.91 7.80 12.69
N ARG A 379 -16.58 7.72 12.88
CA ARG A 379 -15.79 8.71 13.60
C ARG A 379 -15.86 10.08 12.92
N GLU A 380 -15.70 10.11 11.61
CA GLU A 380 -15.71 11.35 10.84
C GLU A 380 -17.07 12.05 10.91
N ALA A 381 -18.17 11.29 10.87
CA ALA A 381 -19.54 11.84 11.02
C ALA A 381 -19.74 12.48 12.40
N LEU A 382 -19.24 11.85 13.48
CA LEU A 382 -19.28 12.43 14.82
C LEU A 382 -18.41 13.69 14.95
N LYS A 383 -17.21 13.69 14.32
CA LYS A 383 -16.34 14.86 14.29
C LYS A 383 -17.03 16.03 13.59
N CYS A 384 -17.67 15.79 12.43
CA CYS A 384 -18.46 16.81 11.73
C CYS A 384 -19.60 17.33 12.60
N ALA A 385 -20.31 16.45 13.32
CA ALA A 385 -21.41 16.85 14.20
C ALA A 385 -20.96 17.68 15.42
N LEU A 386 -19.78 17.40 15.95
CA LEU A 386 -19.21 18.11 17.11
C LEU A 386 -18.54 19.42 16.72
N GLN A 387 -17.80 19.46 15.61
CA GLN A 387 -16.96 20.60 15.22
C GLN A 387 -17.70 21.57 14.27
N GLU A 388 -18.58 21.06 13.40
CA GLU A 388 -19.30 21.83 12.37
C GLU A 388 -20.81 21.56 12.42
N PRO A 389 -21.49 21.76 13.57
CA PRO A 389 -22.91 21.41 13.74
C PRO A 389 -23.83 22.09 12.72
N VAL A 390 -23.51 23.31 12.31
CA VAL A 390 -24.31 24.08 11.30
C VAL A 390 -24.36 23.35 9.98
N LEU A 391 -23.20 22.81 9.52
CA LEU A 391 -23.07 22.19 8.19
C LEU A 391 -23.83 20.86 8.09
N VAL A 392 -24.00 20.15 9.21
CA VAL A 392 -24.62 18.82 9.23
C VAL A 392 -26.04 18.82 9.78
N SER A 393 -26.54 19.92 10.33
CA SER A 393 -27.83 20.00 11.04
C SER A 393 -28.99 19.43 10.26
N ALA A 394 -29.10 19.74 8.96
CA ALA A 394 -30.18 19.27 8.10
C ALA A 394 -30.15 17.74 7.84
N TRP A 395 -28.98 17.13 7.89
CA TRP A 395 -28.78 15.72 7.53
C TRP A 395 -28.65 14.81 8.74
N TYR A 396 -28.09 15.33 9.81
CA TYR A 396 -27.80 14.55 11.01
C TYR A 396 -29.06 14.06 11.74
N ALA A 397 -30.17 14.75 11.57
CA ALA A 397 -31.47 14.36 12.12
C ALA A 397 -31.97 12.99 11.59
N ALA A 398 -31.48 12.56 10.41
CA ALA A 398 -31.81 11.26 9.83
C ALA A 398 -30.88 10.11 10.30
N VAL A 399 -29.84 10.41 11.10
CA VAL A 399 -28.89 9.41 11.59
C VAL A 399 -29.47 8.75 12.84
N GLU A 400 -29.73 7.45 12.76
CA GLU A 400 -30.19 6.63 13.89
C GLU A 400 -29.00 6.04 14.65
N SER A 401 -29.19 5.69 15.94
CA SER A 401 -28.14 5.09 16.78
C SER A 401 -27.57 3.80 16.19
N ASP A 402 -28.38 3.04 15.46
CA ASP A 402 -27.97 1.79 14.81
C ASP A 402 -27.02 1.97 13.61
N ALA A 403 -26.88 3.20 13.11
CA ALA A 403 -25.85 3.53 12.10
C ALA A 403 -24.43 3.42 12.68
N TYR A 404 -24.29 3.43 14.02
CA TYR A 404 -23.02 3.27 14.71
C TYR A 404 -22.86 1.84 15.22
N THR A 405 -21.95 1.09 14.60
CA THR A 405 -21.67 -0.32 14.94
C THR A 405 -20.73 -0.46 16.13
N ASP A 406 -19.91 0.56 16.43
CA ASP A 406 -19.10 0.63 17.66
C ASP A 406 -19.89 1.21 18.81
N GLY A 407 -19.97 0.47 19.94
CA GLY A 407 -20.74 0.88 21.10
C GLY A 407 -20.30 2.22 21.72
N GLY A 408 -19.00 2.52 21.69
CA GLY A 408 -18.50 3.77 22.22
C GLY A 408 -18.79 4.97 21.31
N LEU A 409 -18.83 4.80 19.98
CA LEU A 409 -19.24 5.85 19.04
C LEU A 409 -20.75 6.05 19.09
N ARG A 410 -21.53 4.99 19.30
CA ARG A 410 -22.98 5.05 19.51
C ARG A 410 -23.33 5.90 20.74
N LEU A 411 -22.64 5.71 21.87
CA LEU A 411 -22.87 6.50 23.07
C LEU A 411 -22.55 7.99 22.86
N VAL A 412 -21.55 8.32 22.06
CA VAL A 412 -21.27 9.73 21.69
C VAL A 412 -22.40 10.29 20.82
N HIS A 413 -22.91 9.52 19.86
CA HIS A 413 -24.07 9.92 19.07
C HIS A 413 -25.31 10.16 19.94
N GLU A 414 -25.59 9.25 20.87
CA GLU A 414 -26.71 9.39 21.82
C GLU A 414 -26.59 10.66 22.68
N ALA A 415 -25.37 11.02 23.12
CA ALA A 415 -25.12 12.28 23.82
C ALA A 415 -25.37 13.50 22.91
N ILE A 416 -25.00 13.45 21.62
CA ILE A 416 -25.28 14.50 20.65
C ILE A 416 -26.81 14.67 20.48
N VAL A 417 -27.54 13.57 20.32
CA VAL A 417 -29.00 13.57 20.19
C VAL A 417 -29.67 14.08 21.44
N ALA A 418 -29.23 13.63 22.64
CA ALA A 418 -29.76 14.08 23.95
C ALA A 418 -29.50 15.57 24.20
N ALA A 419 -28.44 16.14 23.62
CA ALA A 419 -28.16 17.58 23.64
C ALA A 419 -29.06 18.40 22.68
N GLY A 420 -29.98 17.74 21.95
CA GLY A 420 -30.89 18.35 20.98
C GLY A 420 -30.45 18.22 19.53
N GLY A 421 -29.38 17.52 19.25
CA GLY A 421 -28.77 17.37 17.92
C GLY A 421 -28.06 18.62 17.42
N PRO A 422 -27.28 18.54 16.31
CA PRO A 422 -26.68 19.69 15.67
C PRO A 422 -27.75 20.69 15.20
N GLN A 423 -27.64 21.94 15.62
CA GLN A 423 -28.58 23.02 15.29
C GLN A 423 -27.83 24.19 14.66
N PRO A 424 -28.48 24.95 13.74
CA PRO A 424 -27.82 26.06 13.07
C PRO A 424 -27.48 27.23 14.00
N ASP A 425 -28.18 27.33 15.14
CA ASP A 425 -28.09 28.49 16.05
C ASP A 425 -27.23 28.23 17.28
N VAL A 426 -26.79 26.97 17.53
CA VAL A 426 -25.99 26.59 18.71
C VAL A 426 -24.63 26.06 18.25
N VAL A 427 -23.60 26.88 18.42
CA VAL A 427 -22.23 26.60 17.93
C VAL A 427 -21.16 26.81 18.99
N GLY A 428 -19.95 26.32 18.73
CA GLY A 428 -18.77 26.56 19.54
C GLY A 428 -18.87 25.96 20.94
N MET A 429 -18.43 26.71 21.95
CA MET A 429 -18.38 26.21 23.35
C MET A 429 -19.75 25.86 23.91
N ALA A 430 -20.79 26.65 23.59
CA ALA A 430 -22.14 26.37 24.07
C ALA A 430 -22.69 25.03 23.56
N TRP A 431 -22.41 24.67 22.33
CA TRP A 431 -22.72 23.37 21.75
C TRP A 431 -21.95 22.24 22.45
N MET A 432 -20.65 22.41 22.59
CA MET A 432 -19.80 21.40 23.24
C MET A 432 -20.20 21.18 24.70
N ASP A 433 -20.51 22.25 25.47
CA ASP A 433 -20.95 22.14 26.85
C ASP A 433 -22.28 21.38 26.96
N ALA A 434 -23.22 21.62 26.05
CA ALA A 434 -24.50 20.89 25.99
C ALA A 434 -24.27 19.39 25.73
N VAL A 435 -23.43 19.02 24.77
CA VAL A 435 -23.13 17.61 24.46
C VAL A 435 -22.38 16.95 25.64
N LEU A 436 -21.38 17.62 26.21
CA LEU A 436 -20.63 17.09 27.36
C LEU A 436 -21.50 16.90 28.61
N ALA A 437 -22.50 17.75 28.81
CA ALA A 437 -23.49 17.60 29.91
C ALA A 437 -24.42 16.40 29.68
N ALA A 438 -24.69 16.04 28.43
CA ALA A 438 -25.52 14.90 28.05
C ALA A 438 -24.80 13.56 28.02
N CYS A 439 -23.45 13.53 28.19
CA CYS A 439 -22.68 12.29 28.21
C CYS A 439 -23.04 11.42 29.42
N ALA A 440 -23.27 10.13 29.19
CA ALA A 440 -23.70 9.16 30.20
C ALA A 440 -22.67 8.95 31.34
N ASP A 441 -21.37 8.97 30.97
CA ASP A 441 -20.25 8.75 31.90
C ASP A 441 -19.00 9.52 31.50
N ASP A 442 -17.93 9.40 32.32
CA ASP A 442 -16.66 10.09 32.07
C ASP A 442 -15.88 9.53 30.88
N ASP A 443 -16.06 8.26 30.52
CA ASP A 443 -15.42 7.63 29.38
C ASP A 443 -16.02 8.18 28.07
N VAL A 444 -17.34 8.28 27.98
CA VAL A 444 -18.05 8.92 26.86
C VAL A 444 -17.65 10.39 26.75
N ARG A 445 -17.56 11.10 27.90
CA ARG A 445 -17.13 12.50 27.92
C ARG A 445 -15.70 12.69 27.42
N ALA A 446 -14.78 11.80 27.83
CA ALA A 446 -13.39 11.83 27.36
C ALA A 446 -13.30 11.56 25.86
N ARG A 447 -14.07 10.60 25.36
CA ARG A 447 -14.14 10.26 23.92
C ARG A 447 -14.72 11.42 23.10
N THR A 448 -15.79 12.03 23.57
CA THR A 448 -16.41 13.21 22.95
C THR A 448 -15.41 14.37 22.81
N ARG A 449 -14.67 14.68 23.90
CA ARG A 449 -13.61 15.69 23.85
C ARG A 449 -12.51 15.34 22.85
N GLY A 450 -12.10 14.07 22.80
CA GLY A 450 -11.10 13.61 21.84
C GLY A 450 -11.54 13.84 20.39
N LEU A 451 -12.78 13.46 20.04
CA LEU A 451 -13.34 13.66 18.70
C LEU A 451 -13.53 15.14 18.34
N ALA A 452 -13.86 15.98 19.34
CA ALA A 452 -14.05 17.42 19.13
C ALA A 452 -12.77 18.18 18.76
N VAL A 453 -11.59 17.66 19.14
CA VAL A 453 -10.28 18.30 18.87
C VAL A 453 -9.46 17.56 17.80
N GLU A 454 -9.88 16.38 17.38
CA GLU A 454 -9.21 15.62 16.33
C GLU A 454 -9.43 16.28 14.98
N PRO A 455 -8.38 16.63 14.21
CA PRO A 455 -8.53 17.39 12.96
C PRO A 455 -9.40 16.65 11.95
N LEU A 456 -10.24 17.40 11.23
CA LEU A 456 -10.91 16.93 10.02
C LEU A 456 -9.89 16.84 8.87
N PRO A 457 -9.97 15.86 7.96
CA PRO A 457 -8.98 15.65 6.90
C PRO A 457 -9.09 16.65 5.73
N VAL A 458 -9.57 17.88 5.98
CA VAL A 458 -9.70 18.98 5.01
C VAL A 458 -8.80 20.15 5.40
N ALA A 459 -8.15 20.76 4.40
CA ALA A 459 -7.00 21.62 4.63
C ALA A 459 -7.32 23.00 5.26
N ASP A 460 -8.54 23.57 5.10
CA ASP A 460 -8.91 24.88 5.68
C ASP A 460 -10.44 25.01 5.73
N GLN A 461 -11.06 24.79 6.87
CA GLN A 461 -12.49 24.76 7.12
C GLN A 461 -13.25 23.70 6.30
N ALA A 462 -13.94 22.78 6.99
CA ALA A 462 -14.81 21.81 6.32
C ALA A 462 -15.85 22.55 5.48
N ASP A 463 -15.82 22.37 4.16
CA ASP A 463 -16.87 22.90 3.33
C ASP A 463 -18.16 22.08 3.54
N ALA A 464 -19.31 22.70 3.26
CA ALA A 464 -20.61 22.06 3.42
C ALA A 464 -20.72 20.75 2.61
N ARG A 465 -20.05 20.65 1.48
CA ARG A 465 -20.01 19.45 0.63
C ARG A 465 -19.31 18.29 1.32
N TYR A 466 -18.16 18.55 1.96
CA TYR A 466 -17.45 17.51 2.70
C TYR A 466 -18.31 16.96 3.84
N ALA A 467 -18.81 17.83 4.72
CA ALA A 467 -19.62 17.45 5.86
C ALA A 467 -20.87 16.68 5.45
N THR A 468 -21.59 17.16 4.42
CA THR A 468 -22.76 16.49 3.86
C THR A 468 -22.41 15.13 3.27
N SER A 469 -21.28 15.01 2.54
CA SER A 469 -20.85 13.77 1.92
C SER A 469 -20.51 12.69 2.95
N VAL A 470 -19.94 13.07 4.11
CA VAL A 470 -19.62 12.15 5.22
C VAL A 470 -20.91 11.61 5.85
N ILE A 471 -21.90 12.46 6.13
CA ILE A 471 -23.18 12.03 6.69
C ILE A 471 -23.95 11.17 5.69
N ALA A 472 -24.02 11.57 4.41
CA ALA A 472 -24.68 10.79 3.36
C ALA A 472 -24.02 9.39 3.21
N ARG A 473 -22.69 9.30 3.35
CA ARG A 473 -21.98 8.03 3.32
C ARG A 473 -22.31 7.15 4.52
N LEU A 474 -22.42 7.71 5.73
CA LEU A 474 -22.83 6.98 6.91
C LEU A 474 -24.26 6.41 6.72
N LEU A 475 -25.22 7.23 6.25
CA LEU A 475 -26.59 6.81 5.97
C LEU A 475 -26.66 5.75 4.87
N GLU A 476 -25.85 5.87 3.82
CA GLU A 476 -25.76 4.85 2.75
C GLU A 476 -25.26 3.51 3.29
N MET A 477 -24.27 3.53 4.18
CA MET A 477 -23.72 2.31 4.79
C MET A 477 -24.76 1.65 5.72
N ASP A 478 -25.50 2.42 6.50
CA ASP A 478 -26.57 1.88 7.34
C ASP A 478 -27.71 1.29 6.49
N ALA A 479 -28.16 2.01 5.45
CA ALA A 479 -29.14 1.49 4.51
C ALA A 479 -28.68 0.18 3.86
N ALA A 480 -27.42 0.06 3.47
CA ALA A 480 -26.87 -1.18 2.91
C ALA A 480 -26.87 -2.35 3.90
N ARG A 481 -26.60 -2.11 5.18
CA ARG A 481 -26.69 -3.10 6.25
C ARG A 481 -28.12 -3.58 6.43
N ARG A 482 -29.08 -2.64 6.57
CA ARG A 482 -30.53 -2.92 6.76
C ARG A 482 -31.12 -3.67 5.55
N ILE A 483 -30.70 -3.35 4.32
CA ILE A 483 -31.05 -4.09 3.11
C ILE A 483 -30.58 -5.55 3.21
N GLY A 484 -29.35 -5.78 3.69
CA GLY A 484 -28.83 -7.14 3.89
C GLY A 484 -29.66 -7.94 4.92
N GLU A 485 -30.03 -7.31 6.03
CA GLU A 485 -30.86 -7.92 7.08
C GLU A 485 -32.27 -8.27 6.57
N LEU A 486 -32.92 -7.32 5.84
CA LEU A 486 -34.24 -7.54 5.24
C LEU A 486 -34.23 -8.64 4.18
N ARG A 487 -33.19 -8.72 3.34
CA ARG A 487 -33.05 -9.81 2.37
C ARG A 487 -32.93 -11.16 3.08
N GLY A 488 -32.15 -11.25 4.16
CA GLY A 488 -32.04 -12.45 4.97
C GLY A 488 -33.36 -12.80 5.67
N ARG A 489 -34.15 -11.81 6.09
CA ARG A 489 -35.49 -12.00 6.66
C ARG A 489 -36.47 -12.52 5.62
N LEU A 490 -36.51 -11.92 4.42
CA LEU A 490 -37.37 -12.34 3.31
C LEU A 490 -37.15 -13.81 2.90
N GLN A 491 -35.91 -14.30 2.93
CA GLN A 491 -35.60 -15.69 2.61
C GLN A 491 -36.18 -16.71 3.64
N ARG A 492 -36.52 -16.24 4.85
CA ARG A 492 -37.06 -17.09 5.94
C ARG A 492 -38.57 -16.97 6.12
N LEU A 493 -39.22 -16.04 5.45
CA LEU A 493 -40.68 -15.85 5.49
C LEU A 493 -41.37 -16.73 4.44
N GLU A 494 -42.53 -17.26 4.78
CA GLU A 494 -43.36 -18.00 3.85
C GLU A 494 -43.92 -17.10 2.74
N GLU A 495 -43.92 -17.61 1.50
CA GLU A 495 -44.43 -16.89 0.35
C GLU A 495 -45.91 -16.57 0.48
N GLY A 496 -46.27 -15.32 0.12
CA GLY A 496 -47.67 -14.86 0.11
C GLY A 496 -48.21 -14.37 1.46
N THR A 497 -47.36 -14.32 2.52
CA THR A 497 -47.77 -13.77 3.81
C THR A 497 -47.77 -12.24 3.84
N PRO A 498 -48.66 -11.60 4.66
CA PRO A 498 -48.63 -10.16 4.86
C PRO A 498 -47.28 -9.62 5.35
N GLU A 499 -46.59 -10.44 6.18
CA GLU A 499 -45.26 -10.12 6.70
C GLU A 499 -44.19 -10.09 5.61
N GLN A 500 -44.28 -11.01 4.62
CA GLN A 500 -43.40 -11.01 3.47
C GLN A 500 -43.65 -9.78 2.58
N ALA A 501 -44.92 -9.44 2.34
CA ALA A 501 -45.26 -8.25 1.54
C ALA A 501 -44.77 -6.95 2.21
N ALA A 502 -44.92 -6.82 3.53
CA ALA A 502 -44.40 -5.66 4.29
C ALA A 502 -42.87 -5.58 4.22
N ALA A 503 -42.16 -6.70 4.47
CA ALA A 503 -40.70 -6.71 4.41
C ALA A 503 -40.17 -6.42 2.99
N PHE A 504 -40.89 -6.82 1.95
CA PHE A 504 -40.55 -6.50 0.56
C PHE A 504 -40.77 -5.01 0.26
N ALA A 505 -41.86 -4.40 0.76
CA ALA A 505 -42.10 -2.96 0.63
C ALA A 505 -41.00 -2.14 1.32
N ASP A 506 -40.60 -2.54 2.55
CA ASP A 506 -39.50 -1.92 3.29
C ASP A 506 -38.17 -2.04 2.54
N LEU A 507 -37.88 -3.20 1.93
CA LEU A 507 -36.70 -3.40 1.11
C LEU A 507 -36.66 -2.45 -0.07
N MET A 508 -37.77 -2.32 -0.80
CA MET A 508 -37.87 -1.42 -1.96
C MET A 508 -37.69 0.05 -1.56
N ALA A 509 -38.28 0.45 -0.42
CA ALA A 509 -38.14 1.80 0.11
C ALA A 509 -36.66 2.11 0.47
N LEU A 510 -35.97 1.16 1.15
CA LEU A 510 -34.56 1.33 1.51
C LEU A 510 -33.65 1.31 0.29
N GLU A 511 -33.93 0.52 -0.73
CA GLU A 511 -33.15 0.52 -1.98
C GLU A 511 -33.31 1.85 -2.75
N SER A 512 -34.51 2.43 -2.76
CA SER A 512 -34.74 3.78 -3.32
C SER A 512 -33.98 4.83 -2.53
N TYR A 513 -34.14 4.84 -1.21
CA TYR A 513 -33.43 5.77 -0.33
C TYR A 513 -31.90 5.71 -0.49
N ARG A 514 -31.34 4.49 -0.56
CA ARG A 514 -29.91 4.29 -0.81
C ARG A 514 -29.47 4.84 -2.15
N ARG A 515 -30.30 4.76 -3.19
CA ARG A 515 -30.00 5.32 -4.52
C ARG A 515 -29.97 6.85 -4.45
N ASP A 516 -30.98 7.45 -3.82
CA ASP A 516 -31.07 8.90 -3.66
C ASP A 516 -29.86 9.47 -2.90
N LEU A 517 -29.38 8.77 -1.85
CA LEU A 517 -28.17 9.15 -1.12
C LEU A 517 -26.90 9.10 -1.99
N ARG A 518 -26.80 8.17 -2.94
CA ARG A 518 -25.67 8.10 -3.89
C ARG A 518 -25.70 9.24 -4.89
N ASP A 519 -26.85 9.50 -5.46
CA ASP A 519 -27.04 10.56 -6.45
C ASP A 519 -26.71 11.94 -5.85
N GLN A 520 -27.08 12.15 -4.58
CA GLN A 520 -26.75 13.37 -3.83
C GLN A 520 -25.27 13.54 -3.48
N ARG A 521 -24.50 12.45 -3.43
CA ARG A 521 -23.05 12.50 -3.23
C ARG A 521 -22.26 12.84 -4.49
N GLU A 522 -22.82 12.61 -5.67
CA GLU A 522 -22.19 12.84 -6.96
C GLU A 522 -22.46 14.25 -7.51
N THR A 523 -23.42 14.96 -6.92
CA THR A 523 -23.73 16.36 -7.22
C THR A 523 -23.05 17.32 -6.24
#